data_9ef73f203698ae34575a3b468864b7d6
#
_entry.id   9ef73f203698ae34575a3b468864b7d6
#
_cell.length_a   1.000
_cell.length_b   1.000
_cell.length_c   1.000
_cell.angle_alpha   90.00
_cell.angle_beta   90.00
_cell.angle_gamma   90.00
#
_symmetry.space_group_name_H-M   'P 1'
#
loop_
_entity.id
_entity.type
_entity.pdbx_description
1 polymer ?
#
loop_
_entity_poly.entity_id
_entity_poly.type
_entity_poly.pdbx_seq_one_letter_code
_entity_poly.pdbx_strand_id
1 'polypeptide(L)'
;MGSDKENTPEMLSCIFRASHAIILLVLIGLGEGSQHGDNSSQAVSMASHMGQQYKESQCHRLLSDLRNGARVIVHLPSNIEGHWVSTSCEVRPGPEFITRSYKFYRNGSFEARQFYYRDNHCTSPVYTLVIRGKIQLRQASWIIRGATEGEYLIQHIQAVCHSQRTADQLGQLLNCTCQGPQRSWEPGLGYELLSEQTGCDCSLGLNLTMNELQLLRLEKVYLHHGHVVEQLFLGDVHTDPTQRMYHRPSSFQAALQNAKNHEQACVACRIIARSGELRPPVLPPRADLAVALQGQWASLRCEVRPQGLFLKRHFIFHDNNHTWEGYYYHYMDPGCEQPTFSLYARGRYTHGLQSEKVMGGTEFVFKVNHMRVTPMELFTVSLLNIFDGNECGEQGSWQLGVEQDVTATNGCVALGIRLPHTEYELFRMEQDARGRFLLYNGQRPGDGSSPDTPQKRATSYQEPLVRCRASSPGGHREAGDQVPRHSGGSGQWLGLANVAVTLLVTLLTLQPC
;
A
#
# COMPACT_ATOMS: atom_id res chain seq x y z
N MET A 1 41.57 23.22 18.95
CA MET A 1 41.63 21.86 18.42
C MET A 1 40.25 21.52 18.03
N GLY A 2 39.96 21.62 16.75
CA GLY A 2 38.65 21.47 16.16
C GLY A 2 38.28 20.01 15.97
N SER A 3 37.00 19.74 15.96
CA SER A 3 36.45 18.49 15.46
C SER A 3 35.40 18.82 14.41
N ASP A 4 35.73 18.49 13.19
CA ASP A 4 34.84 18.53 12.04
C ASP A 4 33.67 17.57 12.25
N LYS A 5 32.45 18.08 12.11
CA LYS A 5 31.25 17.27 11.95
C LYS A 5 30.86 17.27 10.47
N GLU A 6 31.04 16.13 9.85
CA GLU A 6 30.60 15.83 8.49
C GLU A 6 29.07 15.95 8.35
N ASN A 7 28.66 16.81 7.42
CA ASN A 7 27.29 16.93 6.91
C ASN A 7 27.08 15.97 5.74
N THR A 8 26.67 14.73 6.00
CA THR A 8 26.47 13.72 4.95
C THR A 8 25.03 13.51 4.44
N PRO A 9 23.94 14.07 5.00
CA PRO A 9 22.61 13.82 4.44
C PRO A 9 22.17 14.74 3.30
N GLU A 10 22.75 15.95 3.16
CA GLU A 10 22.31 16.87 2.10
C GLU A 10 22.92 16.60 0.72
N MET A 11 24.10 16.00 0.65
CA MET A 11 24.78 15.67 -0.60
C MET A 11 24.08 14.54 -1.39
N LEU A 12 23.50 13.55 -0.71
CA LEU A 12 22.76 12.47 -1.36
C LEU A 12 21.44 12.94 -1.99
N SER A 13 20.77 13.91 -1.38
CA SER A 13 19.52 14.48 -1.92
C SER A 13 19.77 15.29 -3.21
N CYS A 14 20.90 15.98 -3.32
CA CYS A 14 21.28 16.72 -4.54
C CYS A 14 21.69 15.79 -5.68
N ILE A 15 22.36 14.67 -5.41
CA ILE A 15 22.78 13.70 -6.43
C ILE A 15 21.56 13.01 -7.05
N PHE A 16 20.55 12.65 -6.26
CA PHE A 16 19.30 12.07 -6.79
C PHE A 16 18.49 13.05 -7.65
N ARG A 17 18.49 14.34 -7.30
CA ARG A 17 17.81 15.37 -8.11
C ARG A 17 18.54 15.69 -9.42
N ALA A 18 19.86 15.67 -9.43
CA ALA A 18 20.66 15.86 -10.63
C ALA A 18 20.53 14.70 -11.63
N SER A 19 20.46 13.47 -11.15
CA SER A 19 20.26 12.27 -11.99
C SER A 19 18.93 12.30 -12.74
N HIS A 20 17.85 12.75 -12.12
CA HIS A 20 16.53 12.87 -12.78
C HIS A 20 16.50 13.96 -13.86
N ALA A 21 17.20 15.07 -13.67
CA ALA A 21 17.28 16.16 -14.66
C ALA A 21 18.11 15.78 -15.88
N ILE A 22 19.20 15.02 -15.70
CA ILE A 22 20.06 14.55 -16.79
C ILE A 22 19.34 13.47 -17.61
N ILE A 23 18.59 12.57 -17.00
CA ILE A 23 17.80 11.54 -17.68
C ILE A 23 16.71 12.18 -18.57
N LEU A 24 16.10 13.29 -18.12
CA LEU A 24 15.09 14.02 -18.93
C LEU A 24 15.70 14.70 -20.15
N LEU A 25 16.93 15.19 -20.08
CA LEU A 25 17.62 15.87 -21.19
C LEU A 25 18.10 14.92 -22.28
N VAL A 26 18.49 13.69 -21.95
CA VAL A 26 18.89 12.67 -22.92
C VAL A 26 17.69 12.16 -23.73
N LEU A 27 16.48 12.15 -23.17
CA LEU A 27 15.27 11.71 -23.87
C LEU A 27 14.74 12.73 -24.89
N ILE A 28 15.14 14.01 -24.81
CA ILE A 28 14.72 15.08 -25.77
C ILE A 28 15.65 15.14 -26.99
N GLY A 29 16.87 14.59 -26.89
CA GLY A 29 17.87 14.69 -27.96
C GLY A 29 17.84 13.58 -29.05
N LEU A 30 16.99 12.56 -28.92
CA LEU A 30 17.00 11.41 -29.85
C LEU A 30 15.75 11.32 -30.76
N GLY A 31 15.04 12.40 -30.93
CA GLY A 31 13.78 12.45 -31.68
C GLY A 31 13.82 13.14 -33.05
N GLU A 32 14.87 13.02 -33.86
CA GLU A 32 14.80 13.41 -35.26
C GLU A 32 15.57 12.44 -36.16
N GLY A 33 14.81 11.84 -37.10
CA GLY A 33 15.35 11.34 -38.38
C GLY A 33 15.19 9.86 -38.66
N SER A 34 14.19 9.45 -39.35
CA SER A 34 14.26 8.98 -40.75
C SER A 34 13.03 8.17 -41.12
N GLN A 35 12.30 8.68 -42.10
CA GLN A 35 11.36 7.88 -42.90
C GLN A 35 12.16 7.16 -43.97
N HIS A 36 11.93 5.88 -44.21
CA HIS A 36 11.63 5.26 -45.51
C HIS A 36 11.60 3.73 -45.43
N GLY A 37 10.59 3.16 -46.07
CA GLY A 37 10.74 2.01 -46.96
C GLY A 37 10.04 0.71 -46.52
N ASP A 38 8.87 0.55 -47.02
CA ASP A 38 8.15 -0.63 -47.58
C ASP A 38 8.64 -2.08 -47.35
N ASN A 39 7.61 -2.89 -47.06
CA ASN A 39 7.33 -4.26 -47.52
C ASN A 39 8.23 -5.42 -47.06
N SER A 40 7.67 -6.27 -46.22
CA SER A 40 7.27 -7.62 -46.70
C SER A 40 6.68 -8.46 -45.55
N SER A 41 5.46 -8.86 -45.74
CA SER A 41 4.77 -9.95 -45.07
C SER A 41 5.56 -11.25 -45.24
N GLN A 42 6.10 -11.78 -44.15
CA GLN A 42 6.40 -13.21 -44.05
C GLN A 42 5.71 -13.77 -42.79
N ALA A 43 4.59 -14.43 -43.07
CA ALA A 43 3.97 -15.36 -42.15
C ALA A 43 4.93 -16.50 -41.87
N VAL A 44 5.54 -16.51 -40.70
CA VAL A 44 6.21 -17.70 -40.18
C VAL A 44 5.16 -18.56 -39.51
N SER A 45 4.74 -19.58 -40.25
CA SER A 45 4.05 -20.74 -39.74
C SER A 45 4.93 -21.44 -38.71
N MET A 46 4.66 -21.24 -37.45
CA MET A 46 5.23 -22.09 -36.39
C MET A 46 4.35 -23.31 -36.20
N ALA A 47 4.99 -24.43 -36.49
CA ALA A 47 4.49 -25.79 -36.38
C ALA A 47 3.85 -26.05 -35.02
N SER A 48 2.71 -26.69 -35.11
CA SER A 48 2.00 -27.40 -34.07
C SER A 48 2.94 -28.31 -33.24
N HIS A 49 3.25 -27.92 -32.02
CA HIS A 49 3.60 -28.86 -30.95
C HIS A 49 2.37 -29.16 -30.13
N MET A 50 2.04 -30.41 -30.12
CA MET A 50 0.90 -31.07 -29.49
C MET A 50 0.64 -30.60 -28.07
N GLY A 51 -0.60 -30.29 -27.84
CA GLY A 51 -1.28 -29.93 -26.62
C GLY A 51 -0.88 -30.67 -25.35
N GLN A 52 -0.23 -29.95 -24.48
CA GLN A 52 -0.61 -29.90 -23.09
C GLN A 52 -1.27 -28.53 -22.88
N GLN A 53 -2.61 -28.52 -22.86
CA GLN A 53 -3.35 -27.42 -22.27
C GLN A 53 -2.90 -27.35 -20.81
N TYR A 54 -1.90 -26.55 -20.51
CA TYR A 54 -1.65 -26.08 -19.16
C TYR A 54 -2.91 -25.33 -18.73
N LYS A 55 -3.72 -26.00 -17.91
CA LYS A 55 -4.89 -25.41 -17.29
C LYS A 55 -4.35 -24.24 -16.47
N GLU A 56 -4.49 -23.04 -17.00
CA GLU A 56 -4.03 -21.80 -16.39
C GLU A 56 -4.46 -21.78 -14.92
N SER A 57 -3.51 -21.59 -13.99
CA SER A 57 -3.83 -21.66 -12.56
C SER A 57 -4.81 -20.55 -12.23
N GLN A 58 -5.69 -20.78 -11.27
CA GLN A 58 -6.66 -19.75 -10.84
C GLN A 58 -5.94 -18.48 -10.37
N CYS A 59 -4.74 -18.58 -9.77
CA CYS A 59 -3.91 -17.43 -9.43
C CYS A 59 -3.56 -16.60 -10.66
N HIS A 60 -3.15 -17.26 -11.74
CA HIS A 60 -2.77 -16.56 -12.98
C HIS A 60 -3.98 -15.84 -13.58
N ARG A 61 -5.15 -16.49 -13.58
CA ARG A 61 -6.41 -15.85 -13.99
C ARG A 61 -6.76 -14.66 -13.08
N LEU A 62 -6.67 -14.79 -11.76
CA LEU A 62 -6.91 -13.68 -10.85
C LEU A 62 -5.97 -12.50 -11.11
N LEU A 63 -4.69 -12.75 -11.39
CA LEU A 63 -3.71 -11.71 -11.71
C LEU A 63 -3.95 -11.07 -13.09
N SER A 64 -4.47 -11.84 -14.06
CA SER A 64 -4.87 -11.34 -15.38
C SER A 64 -6.24 -10.66 -15.35
N ASP A 65 -7.21 -11.19 -14.59
CA ASP A 65 -8.55 -10.62 -14.44
C ASP A 65 -8.54 -9.31 -13.62
N LEU A 66 -7.55 -9.08 -12.78
CA LEU A 66 -7.29 -7.75 -12.19
C LEU A 66 -6.97 -6.71 -13.29
N ARG A 67 -6.57 -7.15 -14.46
CA ARG A 67 -6.43 -6.34 -15.68
C ARG A 67 -7.78 -6.00 -16.32
N ASN A 68 -8.80 -6.86 -16.17
CA ASN A 68 -10.04 -6.81 -16.96
C ASN A 68 -11.34 -6.79 -16.11
N GLY A 69 -11.30 -7.05 -14.80
CA GLY A 69 -12.51 -7.46 -14.09
C GLY A 69 -13.13 -6.47 -13.13
N ALA A 70 -12.38 -5.76 -12.32
CA ALA A 70 -12.94 -4.72 -11.46
C ALA A 70 -12.62 -3.35 -12.05
N ARG A 71 -13.61 -2.71 -12.62
CA ARG A 71 -13.46 -1.33 -13.12
C ARG A 71 -13.24 -0.43 -11.92
N VAL A 72 -11.98 -0.15 -11.61
CA VAL A 72 -11.59 0.84 -10.60
C VAL A 72 -11.41 2.17 -11.30
N ILE A 73 -12.19 3.16 -10.89
CA ILE A 73 -12.04 4.54 -11.40
C ILE A 73 -11.46 5.38 -10.28
N VAL A 74 -10.29 5.94 -10.54
CA VAL A 74 -9.67 6.94 -9.67
C VAL A 74 -10.19 8.31 -10.04
N HIS A 75 -10.67 9.07 -9.04
CA HIS A 75 -11.17 10.43 -9.24
C HIS A 75 -10.12 11.47 -8.83
N LEU A 76 -9.76 12.34 -9.77
CA LEU A 76 -8.90 13.49 -9.54
C LEU A 76 -9.59 14.79 -10.00
N PRO A 77 -9.62 15.84 -9.16
CA PRO A 77 -9.26 15.83 -7.73
C PRO A 77 -10.22 14.95 -6.91
N SER A 78 -9.72 14.39 -5.80
CA SER A 78 -10.52 13.53 -4.93
C SER A 78 -11.61 14.34 -4.24
N ASN A 79 -12.89 14.00 -4.46
CA ASN A 79 -13.98 14.55 -3.66
C ASN A 79 -14.19 13.68 -2.43
N ILE A 80 -13.63 14.10 -1.31
CA ILE A 80 -13.67 13.35 -0.04
C ILE A 80 -14.88 13.69 0.83
N GLU A 81 -15.76 14.60 0.41
CA GLU A 81 -16.97 14.96 1.19
C GLU A 81 -17.78 13.71 1.55
N GLY A 82 -18.11 13.55 2.81
CA GLY A 82 -18.91 12.41 3.29
C GLY A 82 -18.42 11.81 4.59
N HIS A 83 -18.98 10.64 4.90
CA HIS A 83 -18.65 9.86 6.09
C HIS A 83 -17.97 8.56 5.70
N TRP A 84 -16.75 8.36 6.17
CA TRP A 84 -15.85 7.26 5.82
C TRP A 84 -15.52 6.43 7.04
N VAL A 85 -15.64 5.11 6.93
CA VAL A 85 -15.49 4.19 8.06
C VAL A 85 -14.61 3.00 7.71
N SER A 86 -13.92 2.45 8.72
CA SER A 86 -13.15 1.20 8.60
C SER A 86 -14.04 0.02 8.22
N THR A 87 -13.49 -0.92 7.49
CA THR A 87 -14.17 -2.14 7.04
C THR A 87 -13.97 -3.33 7.98
N SER A 88 -12.98 -3.21 8.88
CA SER A 88 -12.62 -4.23 9.88
C SER A 88 -11.85 -3.58 11.02
N CYS A 89 -11.44 -4.38 12.01
CA CYS A 89 -10.42 -3.99 12.98
C CYS A 89 -9.09 -3.82 12.26
N GLU A 90 -8.51 -2.65 12.34
CA GLU A 90 -7.23 -2.32 11.70
C GLU A 90 -6.09 -2.49 12.70
N VAL A 91 -4.94 -2.93 12.19
CA VAL A 91 -3.70 -3.02 12.96
C VAL A 91 -2.71 -2.01 12.39
N ARG A 92 -2.46 -0.95 13.14
CA ARG A 92 -1.44 0.06 12.81
C ARG A 92 -0.09 -0.33 13.43
N PRO A 93 1.01 0.22 12.90
CA PRO A 93 2.32 0.02 13.51
C PRO A 93 2.32 0.38 15.00
N GLY A 94 2.98 -0.49 15.83
CA GLY A 94 3.06 -0.28 17.29
C GLY A 94 3.07 -1.57 18.10
N PRO A 95 2.11 -2.53 18.03
CA PRO A 95 0.85 -2.56 17.30
C PRO A 95 -0.24 -1.73 17.99
N GLU A 96 -1.06 -1.06 17.19
CA GLU A 96 -2.27 -0.38 17.66
C GLU A 96 -3.50 -0.98 16.97
N PHE A 97 -4.51 -1.36 17.75
CA PHE A 97 -5.77 -1.89 17.22
C PHE A 97 -6.80 -0.77 17.17
N ILE A 98 -7.28 -0.42 15.99
CA ILE A 98 -8.17 0.72 15.83
C ILE A 98 -9.31 0.48 14.85
N THR A 99 -10.36 1.29 14.99
CA THR A 99 -11.32 1.58 13.93
C THR A 99 -11.43 3.09 13.74
N ARG A 100 -11.70 3.51 12.51
CA ARG A 100 -11.76 4.91 12.14
C ARG A 100 -13.14 5.29 11.64
N SER A 101 -13.60 6.50 11.97
CA SER A 101 -14.82 7.10 11.48
C SER A 101 -14.55 8.58 11.19
N TYR A 102 -14.36 8.92 9.91
CA TYR A 102 -13.96 10.25 9.47
C TYR A 102 -15.08 10.91 8.67
N LYS A 103 -15.40 12.15 9.02
CA LYS A 103 -16.37 12.98 8.30
C LYS A 103 -15.67 14.19 7.71
N PHE A 104 -15.80 14.36 6.41
CA PHE A 104 -15.31 15.54 5.70
C PHE A 104 -16.50 16.34 5.22
N TYR A 105 -16.46 17.66 5.44
CA TYR A 105 -17.54 18.57 5.13
C TYR A 105 -17.17 19.46 3.95
N ARG A 106 -18.18 19.96 3.25
CA ARG A 106 -18.01 20.81 2.05
C ARG A 106 -17.19 22.08 2.30
N ASN A 107 -17.18 22.61 3.52
CA ASN A 107 -16.43 23.80 3.91
C ASN A 107 -14.95 23.54 4.22
N GLY A 108 -14.45 22.32 3.94
CA GLY A 108 -13.09 21.91 4.24
C GLY A 108 -12.84 21.55 5.70
N SER A 109 -13.85 21.58 6.58
CA SER A 109 -13.69 21.06 7.93
C SER A 109 -13.77 19.53 7.96
N PHE A 110 -13.15 18.92 8.97
CA PHE A 110 -13.27 17.48 9.20
C PHE A 110 -13.46 17.15 10.67
N GLU A 111 -14.08 16.00 10.95
CA GLU A 111 -14.16 15.35 12.25
C GLU A 111 -13.71 13.91 12.09
N ALA A 112 -12.62 13.57 12.76
CA ALA A 112 -12.06 12.22 12.78
C ALA A 112 -12.26 11.61 14.16
N ARG A 113 -12.86 10.43 14.22
CA ARG A 113 -12.93 9.61 15.42
C ARG A 113 -12.05 8.39 15.21
N GLN A 114 -11.09 8.21 16.12
CA GLN A 114 -10.21 7.05 16.19
C GLN A 114 -10.53 6.31 17.49
N PHE A 115 -11.04 5.08 17.32
CA PHE A 115 -11.40 4.21 18.44
C PHE A 115 -10.27 3.21 18.65
N TYR A 116 -9.65 3.22 19.82
CA TYR A 116 -8.53 2.35 20.17
C TYR A 116 -8.98 1.19 21.03
N TYR A 117 -8.41 0.00 20.77
CA TYR A 117 -8.81 -1.24 21.41
C TYR A 117 -7.62 -1.97 22.03
N ARG A 118 -7.93 -2.87 22.97
CA ARG A 118 -6.95 -3.74 23.61
C ARG A 118 -6.64 -4.97 22.78
N ASP A 119 -7.55 -5.37 21.91
CA ASP A 119 -7.52 -6.63 21.19
C ASP A 119 -7.61 -6.45 19.67
N ASN A 120 -7.09 -7.45 18.93
CA ASN A 120 -7.03 -7.49 17.48
C ASN A 120 -8.39 -7.70 16.79
N HIS A 121 -9.47 -7.89 17.56
CA HIS A 121 -10.84 -8.01 17.03
C HIS A 121 -11.67 -6.74 17.23
N CYS A 122 -11.13 -5.73 17.91
CA CYS A 122 -11.82 -4.51 18.28
C CYS A 122 -13.10 -4.77 19.11
N THR A 123 -12.99 -5.68 20.08
CA THR A 123 -14.11 -6.01 21.00
C THR A 123 -14.04 -5.22 22.31
N SER A 124 -12.85 -4.79 22.74
CA SER A 124 -12.59 -4.14 24.02
C SER A 124 -12.06 -2.72 23.83
N PRO A 125 -12.92 -1.71 23.71
CA PRO A 125 -12.49 -0.32 23.51
C PRO A 125 -11.77 0.22 24.74
N VAL A 126 -10.71 0.98 24.52
CA VAL A 126 -9.82 1.54 25.54
C VAL A 126 -10.05 3.03 25.69
N TYR A 127 -9.92 3.76 24.59
CA TYR A 127 -10.22 5.19 24.52
C TYR A 127 -10.61 5.59 23.10
N THR A 128 -11.24 6.75 22.97
CA THR A 128 -11.58 7.36 21.69
C THR A 128 -10.93 8.73 21.60
N LEU A 129 -10.30 9.02 20.47
CA LEU A 129 -9.87 10.36 20.11
C LEU A 129 -10.88 10.98 19.14
N VAL A 130 -11.31 12.19 19.44
CA VAL A 130 -12.12 13.03 18.55
C VAL A 130 -11.24 14.19 18.12
N ILE A 131 -10.95 14.26 16.83
CA ILE A 131 -10.04 15.24 16.24
C ILE A 131 -10.85 16.08 15.26
N ARG A 132 -10.82 17.40 15.41
CA ARG A 132 -11.49 18.35 14.52
C ARG A 132 -10.48 19.32 13.96
N GLY A 133 -10.69 19.70 12.71
CA GLY A 133 -9.79 20.61 12.03
C GLY A 133 -10.25 20.98 10.64
N LYS A 134 -9.32 21.48 9.87
CA LYS A 134 -9.51 21.85 8.46
C LYS A 134 -8.57 21.05 7.59
N ILE A 135 -9.03 20.70 6.40
CA ILE A 135 -8.24 20.08 5.35
C ILE A 135 -8.43 20.86 4.05
N GLN A 136 -7.34 21.10 3.35
CA GLN A 136 -7.32 21.67 2.02
C GLN A 136 -6.67 20.70 1.06
N LEU A 137 -7.42 20.27 0.05
CA LEU A 137 -6.85 19.46 -1.02
C LEU A 137 -6.03 20.34 -1.95
N ARG A 138 -4.87 19.85 -2.31
CA ARG A 138 -3.89 20.51 -3.19
C ARG A 138 -3.91 19.86 -4.58
N GLN A 139 -2.79 19.83 -5.25
CA GLN A 139 -2.62 19.21 -6.55
C GLN A 139 -2.60 17.68 -6.50
N ALA A 140 -2.64 17.06 -7.68
CA ALA A 140 -2.32 15.65 -7.83
C ALA A 140 -0.89 15.37 -7.35
N SER A 141 -0.71 14.27 -6.61
CA SER A 141 0.60 13.91 -6.09
C SER A 141 1.56 13.54 -7.22
N TRP A 142 2.74 14.10 -7.17
CA TRP A 142 3.83 13.76 -8.10
C TRP A 142 4.57 12.48 -7.68
N ILE A 143 4.45 12.06 -6.41
CA ILE A 143 5.07 10.83 -5.89
C ILE A 143 4.18 9.64 -6.19
N ILE A 144 2.89 9.74 -5.89
CA ILE A 144 1.92 8.67 -6.03
C ILE A 144 0.91 9.03 -7.12
N ARG A 145 1.05 8.42 -8.30
CA ARG A 145 0.08 8.58 -9.38
C ARG A 145 -1.34 8.24 -8.91
N GLY A 146 -2.30 9.08 -9.28
CA GLY A 146 -3.69 8.88 -8.92
C GLY A 146 -4.06 9.28 -7.49
N ALA A 147 -3.14 9.91 -6.75
CA ALA A 147 -3.39 10.50 -5.44
C ALA A 147 -3.48 12.02 -5.49
N THR A 148 -4.12 12.59 -4.48
CA THR A 148 -4.22 14.04 -4.23
C THR A 148 -3.44 14.37 -2.97
N GLU A 149 -2.64 15.42 -3.00
CA GLU A 149 -1.97 15.95 -1.81
C GLU A 149 -2.94 16.79 -0.98
N GLY A 150 -2.81 16.72 0.33
CA GLY A 150 -3.62 17.49 1.28
C GLY A 150 -2.75 18.22 2.29
N GLU A 151 -3.25 19.35 2.76
CA GLU A 151 -2.74 20.06 3.93
C GLU A 151 -3.82 20.09 4.99
N TYR A 152 -3.46 19.89 6.24
CA TYR A 152 -4.40 19.88 7.35
C TYR A 152 -3.95 20.76 8.49
N LEU A 153 -4.93 21.24 9.25
CA LEU A 153 -4.74 21.98 10.50
C LEU A 153 -5.66 21.35 11.55
N ILE A 154 -5.08 20.86 12.64
CA ILE A 154 -5.84 20.37 13.79
C ILE A 154 -6.18 21.58 14.66
N GLN A 155 -7.47 21.73 14.99
CA GLN A 155 -7.96 22.84 15.81
C GLN A 155 -8.42 22.38 17.19
N HIS A 156 -8.82 21.10 17.30
CA HIS A 156 -9.34 20.53 18.55
C HIS A 156 -9.08 19.02 18.62
N ILE A 157 -8.61 18.56 19.78
CA ILE A 157 -8.46 17.15 20.12
C ILE A 157 -9.10 16.91 21.47
N GLN A 158 -9.96 15.90 21.54
CA GLN A 158 -10.59 15.43 22.76
C GLN A 158 -10.36 13.93 22.93
N ALA A 159 -10.04 13.48 24.14
CA ALA A 159 -9.95 12.07 24.52
C ALA A 159 -11.11 11.67 25.42
N VAL A 160 -11.67 10.49 25.16
CA VAL A 160 -12.70 9.86 26.01
C VAL A 160 -12.19 8.47 26.39
N CYS A 161 -11.94 8.23 27.68
CA CYS A 161 -11.53 6.94 28.20
C CYS A 161 -12.73 6.03 28.46
N HIS A 162 -12.59 4.72 28.19
CA HIS A 162 -13.68 3.75 28.38
C HIS A 162 -13.48 2.84 29.62
N SER A 163 -12.39 3.03 30.37
CA SER A 163 -12.15 2.34 31.65
C SER A 163 -11.36 3.22 32.59
N GLN A 164 -11.54 3.02 33.92
CA GLN A 164 -10.79 3.78 34.94
C GLN A 164 -9.28 3.58 34.78
N ARG A 165 -8.83 2.34 34.56
CA ARG A 165 -7.41 2.05 34.33
C ARG A 165 -6.81 2.88 33.18
N THR A 166 -7.56 3.04 32.07
CA THR A 166 -7.10 3.85 30.93
C THR A 166 -7.10 5.33 31.27
N ALA A 167 -8.12 5.80 31.99
CA ALA A 167 -8.22 7.18 32.44
C ALA A 167 -7.02 7.54 33.35
N ASP A 168 -6.67 6.68 34.27
CA ASP A 168 -5.51 6.87 35.16
C ASP A 168 -4.19 6.89 34.38
N GLN A 169 -4.02 5.95 33.44
CA GLN A 169 -2.81 5.85 32.60
C GLN A 169 -2.63 7.07 31.69
N LEU A 170 -3.68 7.49 30.97
CA LEU A 170 -3.61 8.65 30.09
C LEU A 170 -3.49 9.96 30.88
N GLY A 171 -4.18 10.08 32.00
CA GLY A 171 -4.07 11.25 32.87
C GLY A 171 -2.65 11.44 33.42
N GLN A 172 -1.98 10.36 33.78
CA GLN A 172 -0.57 10.38 34.23
C GLN A 172 0.39 10.68 33.06
N LEU A 173 0.18 10.03 31.90
CA LEU A 173 1.04 10.19 30.73
C LEU A 173 1.01 11.63 30.21
N LEU A 174 -0.17 12.22 30.11
CA LEU A 174 -0.35 13.51 29.50
C LEU A 174 -0.07 14.68 30.44
N ASN A 175 -0.17 14.44 31.78
CA ASN A 175 0.02 15.48 32.81
C ASN A 175 -0.52 16.86 32.38
N CYS A 176 -1.72 16.87 31.83
CA CYS A 176 -2.31 17.99 31.15
C CYS A 176 -2.94 18.95 32.15
N THR A 177 -2.40 20.16 32.26
CA THR A 177 -2.89 21.20 33.17
C THR A 177 -3.92 22.14 32.54
N CYS A 178 -4.28 21.95 31.28
CA CYS A 178 -5.17 22.83 30.53
C CYS A 178 -6.57 23.03 31.14
N GLN A 179 -7.02 22.11 31.98
CA GLN A 179 -8.36 22.17 32.60
C GLN A 179 -8.34 22.55 34.09
N GLY A 180 -7.27 23.20 34.56
CA GLY A 180 -7.12 23.59 35.96
C GLY A 180 -6.40 22.53 36.81
N PRO A 181 -6.52 22.56 38.16
CA PRO A 181 -5.80 21.64 39.02
C PRO A 181 -6.17 20.21 38.66
N GLN A 182 -5.13 19.39 38.62
CA GLN A 182 -5.13 17.98 38.20
C GLN A 182 -6.31 17.21 38.81
N ARG A 183 -7.40 17.06 38.08
CA ARG A 183 -8.49 16.15 38.41
C ARG A 183 -8.14 14.77 37.89
N SER A 184 -8.43 13.75 38.69
CA SER A 184 -8.40 12.37 38.21
C SER A 184 -9.32 12.23 36.99
N TRP A 185 -8.82 11.64 35.93
CA TRP A 185 -9.66 11.38 34.76
C TRP A 185 -10.69 10.30 35.08
N GLU A 186 -11.89 10.45 34.56
CA GLU A 186 -13.01 9.53 34.76
C GLU A 186 -13.47 8.93 33.41
N PRO A 187 -13.88 7.67 33.37
CA PRO A 187 -14.40 7.06 32.18
C PRO A 187 -15.68 7.76 31.70
N GLY A 188 -15.86 7.87 30.37
CA GLY A 188 -17.03 8.46 29.75
C GLY A 188 -17.06 9.99 29.76
N LEU A 189 -16.05 10.65 30.32
CA LEU A 189 -15.89 12.09 30.21
C LEU A 189 -14.89 12.43 29.09
N GLY A 190 -15.17 13.55 28.40
CA GLY A 190 -14.30 14.08 27.35
C GLY A 190 -13.27 15.06 27.94
N TYR A 191 -11.99 14.76 27.72
CA TYR A 191 -10.87 15.61 28.13
C TYR A 191 -10.25 16.28 26.93
N GLU A 192 -10.20 17.62 26.96
CA GLU A 192 -9.61 18.42 25.89
C GLU A 192 -8.08 18.35 25.97
N LEU A 193 -7.45 17.92 24.87
CA LEU A 193 -6.00 17.77 24.75
C LEU A 193 -5.38 18.89 23.92
N LEU A 194 -6.11 19.38 22.95
CA LEU A 194 -5.73 20.54 22.13
C LEU A 194 -6.97 21.36 21.85
N SER A 195 -6.86 22.67 22.01
CA SER A 195 -7.90 23.61 21.64
C SER A 195 -7.29 24.96 21.26
N GLU A 196 -7.51 25.34 20.01
CA GLU A 196 -7.12 26.65 19.50
C GLU A 196 -7.85 27.79 20.24
N GLN A 197 -9.06 27.55 20.74
CA GLN A 197 -9.86 28.56 21.45
C GLN A 197 -9.33 28.84 22.86
N THR A 198 -8.88 27.82 23.58
CA THR A 198 -8.39 27.93 24.96
C THR A 198 -6.89 28.06 25.05
N GLY A 199 -6.16 27.87 23.92
CA GLY A 199 -4.70 27.82 23.90
C GLY A 199 -4.10 26.59 24.59
N CYS A 200 -4.91 25.56 24.84
CA CYS A 200 -4.47 24.29 25.41
C CYS A 200 -3.75 23.45 24.37
N ASP A 201 -2.57 22.91 24.69
CA ASP A 201 -1.88 21.90 23.89
C ASP A 201 -1.17 20.89 24.75
N CYS A 202 -1.77 19.72 24.90
CA CYS A 202 -1.20 18.53 25.55
C CYS A 202 -0.98 17.40 24.53
N SER A 203 -1.15 17.64 23.24
CA SER A 203 -1.10 16.63 22.19
C SER A 203 0.29 16.02 21.99
N LEU A 204 1.35 16.74 22.37
CA LEU A 204 2.74 16.30 22.27
C LEU A 204 3.01 14.98 23.01
N GLY A 205 2.35 14.77 24.17
CA GLY A 205 2.49 13.52 24.93
C GLY A 205 1.95 12.28 24.22
N LEU A 206 1.06 12.44 23.23
CA LEU A 206 0.52 11.34 22.43
C LEU A 206 1.28 11.12 21.12
N ASN A 207 2.23 11.97 20.75
CA ASN A 207 2.84 11.98 19.41
C ASN A 207 1.77 11.91 18.30
N LEU A 208 0.63 12.57 18.51
CA LEU A 208 -0.51 12.51 17.62
C LEU A 208 -0.31 13.40 16.41
N THR A 209 -0.38 12.81 15.24
CA THR A 209 -0.41 13.51 13.95
C THR A 209 -1.55 12.98 13.10
N MET A 210 -1.98 13.77 12.12
CA MET A 210 -2.92 13.36 11.08
C MET A 210 -2.22 13.37 9.70
N ASN A 211 -0.92 12.99 9.67
CA ASN A 211 -0.12 12.99 8.45
C ASN A 211 -0.74 12.14 7.34
N GLU A 212 -1.57 11.15 7.69
CA GLU A 212 -2.36 10.41 6.72
C GLU A 212 -3.26 11.30 5.84
N LEU A 213 -3.61 12.51 6.29
CA LEU A 213 -4.38 13.47 5.51
C LEU A 213 -3.54 14.23 4.46
N GLN A 214 -2.22 14.03 4.44
CA GLN A 214 -1.35 14.63 3.43
C GLN A 214 -1.38 13.89 2.10
N LEU A 215 -1.89 12.65 2.06
CA LEU A 215 -1.98 11.85 0.86
C LEU A 215 -3.32 11.12 0.81
N LEU A 216 -4.14 11.41 -0.21
CA LEU A 216 -5.48 10.87 -0.34
C LEU A 216 -5.71 10.30 -1.73
N ARG A 217 -6.45 9.20 -1.80
CA ARG A 217 -6.88 8.62 -3.08
C ARG A 217 -8.32 8.12 -2.94
N LEU A 218 -9.18 8.54 -3.86
CA LEU A 218 -10.56 8.10 -3.93
C LEU A 218 -10.75 7.15 -5.11
N GLU A 219 -11.26 5.97 -4.82
CA GLU A 219 -11.59 4.96 -5.83
C GLU A 219 -13.08 4.63 -5.79
N LYS A 220 -13.66 4.44 -6.98
CA LYS A 220 -14.97 3.81 -7.15
C LYS A 220 -14.78 2.43 -7.76
N VAL A 221 -15.23 1.43 -7.03
CA VAL A 221 -15.17 0.02 -7.44
C VAL A 221 -16.56 -0.40 -7.89
N TYR A 222 -16.68 -0.79 -9.14
CA TYR A 222 -17.92 -1.29 -9.72
C TYR A 222 -18.00 -2.80 -9.50
N LEU A 223 -18.87 -3.22 -8.60
CA LEU A 223 -19.15 -4.63 -8.32
C LEU A 223 -20.15 -5.19 -9.34
N HIS A 224 -20.27 -6.52 -9.36
CA HIS A 224 -21.32 -7.19 -10.13
C HIS A 224 -22.72 -6.63 -9.73
N HIS A 225 -23.63 -6.57 -10.68
CA HIS A 225 -24.99 -5.99 -10.54
C HIS A 225 -25.05 -4.46 -10.40
N GLY A 226 -24.02 -3.72 -10.84
CA GLY A 226 -24.06 -2.27 -10.88
C GLY A 226 -23.90 -1.56 -9.52
N HIS A 227 -23.62 -2.31 -8.46
CA HIS A 227 -23.33 -1.71 -7.16
C HIS A 227 -21.96 -1.04 -7.17
N VAL A 228 -21.91 0.23 -6.75
CA VAL A 228 -20.67 1.01 -6.65
C VAL A 228 -20.29 1.15 -5.19
N VAL A 229 -19.06 0.77 -4.87
CA VAL A 229 -18.45 0.97 -3.56
C VAL A 229 -17.41 2.08 -3.68
N GLU A 230 -17.51 3.07 -2.80
CA GLU A 230 -16.52 4.15 -2.72
C GLU A 230 -15.51 3.84 -1.62
N GLN A 231 -14.24 3.91 -1.97
CA GLN A 231 -13.10 3.63 -1.08
C GLN A 231 -12.18 4.85 -0.99
N LEU A 232 -11.94 5.32 0.23
CA LEU A 232 -10.99 6.40 0.52
C LEU A 232 -9.73 5.82 1.14
N PHE A 233 -8.63 5.98 0.45
CA PHE A 233 -7.30 5.66 0.94
C PHE A 233 -6.68 6.91 1.52
N LEU A 234 -6.16 6.78 2.73
CA LEU A 234 -5.39 7.80 3.43
C LEU A 234 -3.94 7.33 3.55
N GLY A 235 -3.03 8.27 3.59
CA GLY A 235 -1.60 8.01 3.68
C GLY A 235 -1.22 7.05 4.81
N ASP A 236 -0.13 6.33 4.63
CA ASP A 236 0.40 5.37 5.60
C ASP A 236 0.93 6.06 6.86
N VAL A 237 1.07 5.28 7.93
CA VAL A 237 1.68 5.70 9.20
C VAL A 237 3.07 5.08 9.27
N HIS A 238 4.07 5.88 9.64
CA HIS A 238 5.44 5.38 9.76
C HIS A 238 5.54 4.24 10.78
N THR A 239 6.31 3.21 10.43
CA THR A 239 6.46 2.00 11.24
C THR A 239 7.21 2.25 12.55
N ASP A 240 8.12 3.22 12.57
CA ASP A 240 8.78 3.71 13.77
C ASP A 240 7.97 4.87 14.38
N PRO A 241 7.46 4.74 15.63
CA PRO A 241 6.71 5.80 16.30
C PRO A 241 7.46 7.12 16.43
N THR A 242 8.79 7.09 16.55
CA THR A 242 9.61 8.30 16.70
C THR A 242 9.67 9.14 15.43
N GLN A 243 9.45 8.53 14.28
CA GLN A 243 9.48 9.18 12.97
C GLN A 243 8.09 9.68 12.51
N ARG A 244 7.01 9.32 13.21
CA ARG A 244 5.63 9.64 12.79
C ARG A 244 5.39 11.13 12.62
N MET A 245 5.96 11.96 13.49
CA MET A 245 5.79 13.43 13.44
C MET A 245 6.31 14.04 12.13
N TYR A 246 7.36 13.46 11.57
CA TYR A 246 8.06 13.96 10.37
C TYR A 246 7.73 13.17 9.10
N HIS A 247 6.95 12.08 9.25
CA HIS A 247 6.64 11.19 8.13
C HIS A 247 5.74 11.88 7.11
N ARG A 248 6.20 11.90 5.85
CA ARG A 248 5.37 12.23 4.70
C ARG A 248 4.93 10.92 4.02
N PRO A 249 3.63 10.62 3.98
CA PRO A 249 3.14 9.37 3.43
C PRO A 249 3.51 9.17 1.97
N SER A 250 3.89 7.95 1.63
CA SER A 250 4.21 7.52 0.27
C SER A 250 3.57 6.18 -0.10
N SER A 251 2.67 5.69 0.73
CA SER A 251 1.77 4.55 0.51
C SER A 251 0.46 4.77 1.28
N PHE A 252 -0.40 3.75 1.38
CA PHE A 252 -1.71 3.90 2.00
C PHE A 252 -1.94 2.90 3.12
N GLN A 253 -2.77 3.30 4.09
CA GLN A 253 -3.42 2.42 5.04
C GLN A 253 -4.58 1.67 4.37
N ALA A 254 -5.17 0.71 5.11
CA ALA A 254 -6.41 0.07 4.70
C ALA A 254 -7.49 1.10 4.33
N ALA A 255 -8.20 0.85 3.22
CA ALA A 255 -9.20 1.76 2.72
C ALA A 255 -10.39 1.90 3.68
N LEU A 256 -10.85 3.13 3.85
CA LEU A 256 -12.15 3.42 4.43
C LEU A 256 -13.23 3.28 3.36
N GLN A 257 -14.42 2.82 3.72
CA GLN A 257 -15.57 2.83 2.82
C GLN A 257 -16.55 3.94 3.19
N ASN A 258 -17.24 4.49 2.18
CA ASN A 258 -18.28 5.47 2.40
C ASN A 258 -19.45 4.83 3.18
N ALA A 259 -19.85 5.43 4.28
CA ALA A 259 -20.91 4.90 5.15
C ALA A 259 -22.27 4.71 4.47
N LYS A 260 -22.52 5.38 3.34
CA LYS A 260 -23.73 5.22 2.52
C LYS A 260 -23.54 4.20 1.39
N ASN A 261 -22.35 4.16 0.79
CA ASN A 261 -22.03 3.36 -0.40
C ASN A 261 -20.94 2.33 -0.08
N HIS A 262 -21.14 1.56 1.00
CA HIS A 262 -20.24 0.48 1.39
C HIS A 262 -20.72 -0.88 0.85
N GLU A 263 -19.86 -1.87 0.92
CA GLU A 263 -20.23 -3.26 0.63
C GLU A 263 -21.38 -3.72 1.52
N GLN A 264 -22.44 -4.31 0.93
CA GLN A 264 -23.64 -4.71 1.69
C GLN A 264 -23.33 -5.69 2.82
N ALA A 265 -22.32 -6.55 2.64
CA ALA A 265 -21.88 -7.51 3.64
C ALA A 265 -21.02 -6.90 4.75
N CYS A 266 -20.64 -5.61 4.67
CA CYS A 266 -19.77 -4.97 5.65
C CYS A 266 -20.51 -4.72 6.98
N VAL A 267 -20.43 -5.67 7.91
CA VAL A 267 -20.97 -5.54 9.26
C VAL A 267 -20.25 -4.45 10.04
N ALA A 268 -18.92 -4.40 9.97
CA ALA A 268 -18.11 -3.40 10.64
C ALA A 268 -18.49 -1.97 10.21
N CYS A 269 -18.65 -1.73 8.89
CA CYS A 269 -19.06 -0.42 8.37
C CYS A 269 -20.35 0.08 9.04
N ARG A 270 -21.35 -0.79 9.16
CA ARG A 270 -22.66 -0.44 9.77
C ARG A 270 -22.56 -0.12 11.25
N ILE A 271 -21.73 -0.88 11.98
CA ILE A 271 -21.51 -0.67 13.42
C ILE A 271 -20.76 0.65 13.63
N ILE A 272 -19.64 0.85 12.93
CA ILE A 272 -18.79 2.03 13.09
C ILE A 272 -19.50 3.31 12.66
N ALA A 273 -20.29 3.25 11.57
CA ALA A 273 -21.05 4.41 11.09
C ALA A 273 -22.07 4.95 12.11
N ARG A 274 -22.57 4.11 13.01
CA ARG A 274 -23.57 4.44 14.05
C ARG A 274 -22.95 4.73 15.41
N SER A 275 -21.64 4.58 15.55
CA SER A 275 -20.93 4.74 16.82
C SER A 275 -20.56 6.20 17.07
N GLY A 276 -20.34 6.53 18.33
CA GLY A 276 -19.90 7.85 18.79
C GLY A 276 -18.84 7.74 19.87
N GLU A 277 -18.30 8.86 20.28
CA GLU A 277 -17.20 8.93 21.27
C GLU A 277 -17.55 8.28 22.61
N LEU A 278 -18.81 8.42 23.08
CA LEU A 278 -19.30 7.80 24.34
C LEU A 278 -19.78 6.36 24.15
N ARG A 279 -20.02 5.95 22.91
CA ARG A 279 -20.48 4.60 22.54
C ARG A 279 -19.59 4.09 21.40
N PRO A 280 -18.35 3.67 21.72
CA PRO A 280 -17.44 3.17 20.70
C PRO A 280 -17.97 1.90 20.04
N PRO A 281 -17.57 1.63 18.80
CA PRO A 281 -17.97 0.42 18.12
C PRO A 281 -17.37 -0.80 18.81
N VAL A 282 -18.19 -1.83 18.98
CA VAL A 282 -17.75 -3.17 19.42
C VAL A 282 -18.03 -4.11 18.27
N LEU A 283 -16.98 -4.62 17.65
CA LEU A 283 -17.11 -5.51 16.50
C LEU A 283 -17.37 -6.93 16.97
N PRO A 284 -18.13 -7.74 16.19
CA PRO A 284 -18.31 -9.15 16.51
C PRO A 284 -16.96 -9.88 16.49
N PRO A 285 -16.66 -10.72 17.48
CA PRO A 285 -15.42 -11.47 17.52
C PRO A 285 -15.33 -12.39 16.30
N ARG A 286 -14.11 -12.55 15.78
CA ARG A 286 -13.80 -13.50 14.73
C ARG A 286 -12.91 -14.60 15.30
N ALA A 287 -12.98 -15.79 14.71
CA ALA A 287 -12.06 -16.85 15.08
C ALA A 287 -10.65 -16.51 14.57
N ASP A 288 -9.65 -16.62 15.45
CA ASP A 288 -8.25 -16.58 15.05
C ASP A 288 -7.95 -17.87 14.27
N LEU A 289 -7.50 -17.72 13.03
CA LEU A 289 -7.11 -18.85 12.20
C LEU A 289 -5.61 -19.09 12.32
N ALA A 290 -5.23 -20.34 12.55
CA ALA A 290 -3.82 -20.71 12.46
C ALA A 290 -3.29 -20.43 11.05
N VAL A 291 -2.13 -19.79 10.97
CA VAL A 291 -1.51 -19.44 9.69
C VAL A 291 -0.97 -20.70 9.03
N ALA A 292 -1.61 -21.11 7.94
CA ALA A 292 -1.20 -22.19 7.07
C ALA A 292 -0.79 -21.60 5.71
N LEU A 293 0.53 -21.47 5.50
CA LEU A 293 1.06 -20.83 4.29
C LEU A 293 0.88 -21.68 3.03
N GLN A 294 0.85 -23.01 3.15
CA GLN A 294 0.84 -23.94 2.01
C GLN A 294 -0.20 -23.58 0.94
N GLY A 295 0.22 -23.69 -0.31
CA GLY A 295 -0.60 -23.40 -1.48
C GLY A 295 -0.19 -22.14 -2.20
N GLN A 296 -1.09 -21.60 -3.01
CA GLN A 296 -0.84 -20.43 -3.85
C GLN A 296 -1.67 -19.23 -3.38
N TRP A 297 -1.04 -18.08 -3.38
CA TRP A 297 -1.61 -16.84 -2.91
C TRP A 297 -1.33 -15.71 -3.90
N ALA A 298 -2.32 -14.88 -4.20
CA ALA A 298 -2.18 -13.79 -5.15
C ALA A 298 -2.76 -12.48 -4.61
N SER A 299 -2.23 -11.35 -5.07
CA SER A 299 -2.78 -10.02 -4.76
C SER A 299 -4.23 -9.90 -5.21
N LEU A 300 -5.05 -9.23 -4.41
CA LEU A 300 -6.45 -8.92 -4.72
C LEU A 300 -6.60 -7.66 -5.59
N ARG A 301 -5.59 -6.82 -5.60
CA ARG A 301 -5.58 -5.53 -6.32
C ARG A 301 -4.15 -5.10 -6.65
N CYS A 302 -4.01 -4.03 -7.40
CA CYS A 302 -2.74 -3.33 -7.54
C CYS A 302 -2.36 -2.72 -6.19
N GLU A 303 -1.25 -3.16 -5.62
CA GLU A 303 -0.76 -2.71 -4.32
C GLU A 303 0.11 -1.47 -4.48
N VAL A 304 -0.02 -0.53 -3.56
CA VAL A 304 0.84 0.66 -3.49
C VAL A 304 1.80 0.48 -2.33
N ARG A 305 3.08 0.55 -2.62
CA ARG A 305 4.18 0.41 -1.65
C ARG A 305 4.82 1.76 -1.38
N PRO A 306 5.58 1.90 -0.27
CA PRO A 306 6.35 3.09 -0.02
C PRO A 306 7.18 3.51 -1.25
N GLN A 307 7.37 4.82 -1.42
CA GLN A 307 8.06 5.43 -2.55
C GLN A 307 7.34 5.30 -3.91
N GLY A 308 6.03 5.05 -3.90
CA GLY A 308 5.22 5.03 -5.11
C GLY A 308 5.39 3.81 -5.99
N LEU A 309 5.83 2.69 -5.45
CA LEU A 309 5.93 1.44 -6.18
C LEU A 309 4.55 0.77 -6.28
N PHE A 310 4.20 0.35 -7.50
CA PHE A 310 2.97 -0.39 -7.76
C PHE A 310 3.31 -1.83 -8.10
N LEU A 311 2.66 -2.80 -7.44
CA LEU A 311 2.99 -4.20 -7.69
C LEU A 311 1.82 -5.15 -7.48
N LYS A 312 1.95 -6.33 -8.10
CA LYS A 312 1.17 -7.53 -7.82
C LYS A 312 2.10 -8.64 -7.37
N ARG A 313 1.65 -9.46 -6.42
CA ARG A 313 2.41 -10.59 -5.88
C ARG A 313 1.69 -11.91 -6.16
N HIS A 314 2.49 -12.94 -6.39
CA HIS A 314 2.04 -14.32 -6.43
C HIS A 314 3.04 -15.16 -5.64
N PHE A 315 2.57 -15.82 -4.59
CA PHE A 315 3.38 -16.70 -3.75
C PHE A 315 2.93 -18.15 -3.88
N ILE A 316 3.92 -19.05 -3.88
CA ILE A 316 3.73 -20.49 -3.84
C ILE A 316 4.51 -21.01 -2.65
N PHE A 317 3.81 -21.60 -1.68
CA PHE A 317 4.42 -22.24 -0.52
C PHE A 317 4.26 -23.76 -0.65
N HIS A 318 5.39 -24.47 -0.67
CA HIS A 318 5.41 -25.90 -0.86
C HIS A 318 5.28 -26.65 0.47
N ASP A 319 4.56 -27.80 0.43
CA ASP A 319 4.23 -28.55 1.65
C ASP A 319 5.44 -29.29 2.26
N ASN A 320 6.39 -29.72 1.43
CA ASN A 320 7.30 -30.78 1.84
C ASN A 320 8.64 -30.33 2.45
N ASN A 321 9.07 -29.07 2.32
CA ASN A 321 10.42 -28.65 2.75
C ASN A 321 10.51 -27.22 3.27
N HIS A 322 9.40 -26.59 3.62
CA HIS A 322 9.37 -25.16 3.95
C HIS A 322 10.09 -24.31 2.90
N THR A 323 9.90 -24.66 1.63
CA THR A 323 10.37 -23.86 0.49
C THR A 323 9.25 -23.02 -0.06
N TRP A 324 9.61 -21.88 -0.62
CA TRP A 324 8.67 -20.95 -1.21
C TRP A 324 9.23 -20.33 -2.49
N GLU A 325 8.32 -19.87 -3.32
CA GLU A 325 8.56 -19.09 -4.52
C GLU A 325 7.71 -17.84 -4.50
N GLY A 326 8.26 -16.73 -4.92
CA GLY A 326 7.56 -15.45 -4.98
C GLY A 326 7.78 -14.78 -6.33
N TYR A 327 6.69 -14.35 -6.93
CA TYR A 327 6.68 -13.54 -8.14
C TYR A 327 6.18 -12.15 -7.77
N TYR A 328 6.95 -11.12 -8.14
CA TYR A 328 6.66 -9.72 -7.90
C TYR A 328 6.62 -9.01 -9.25
N TYR A 329 5.45 -8.55 -9.66
CA TYR A 329 5.25 -7.83 -10.91
C TYR A 329 5.15 -6.35 -10.62
N HIS A 330 6.15 -5.57 -11.02
CA HIS A 330 6.22 -4.13 -10.80
C HIS A 330 5.65 -3.37 -11.96
N TYR A 331 5.01 -2.21 -11.66
CA TYR A 331 4.29 -1.40 -12.63
C TYR A 331 4.58 0.08 -12.41
N MET A 332 4.38 0.88 -13.48
CA MET A 332 4.55 2.33 -13.45
C MET A 332 3.27 3.05 -12.99
N ASP A 333 2.13 2.38 -12.99
CA ASP A 333 0.81 2.97 -12.81
C ASP A 333 -0.02 2.28 -11.70
N PRO A 334 -0.96 3.01 -11.08
CA PRO A 334 -1.79 2.48 -10.01
C PRO A 334 -2.85 1.46 -10.46
N GLY A 335 -3.07 1.30 -11.76
CA GLY A 335 -3.92 0.25 -12.34
C GLY A 335 -3.17 -1.07 -12.55
N CYS A 336 -1.84 -1.06 -12.39
CA CYS A 336 -0.97 -2.19 -12.74
C CYS A 336 -1.20 -2.67 -14.19
N GLU A 337 -1.21 -1.71 -15.12
CA GLU A 337 -1.40 -1.94 -16.56
C GLU A 337 -0.09 -1.87 -17.33
N GLN A 338 0.86 -1.03 -16.86
CA GLN A 338 2.15 -0.78 -17.50
C GLN A 338 3.28 -1.45 -16.71
N PRO A 339 3.67 -2.70 -17.07
CA PRO A 339 4.70 -3.42 -16.36
C PRO A 339 6.09 -2.80 -16.62
N THR A 340 6.91 -2.70 -15.59
CA THR A 340 8.29 -2.22 -15.65
C THR A 340 9.30 -3.36 -15.61
N PHE A 341 9.20 -4.21 -14.60
CA PHE A 341 9.99 -5.43 -14.46
C PHE A 341 9.26 -6.45 -13.58
N SER A 342 9.68 -7.68 -13.64
CA SER A 342 9.25 -8.72 -12.71
C SER A 342 10.44 -9.36 -12.00
N LEU A 343 10.19 -9.79 -10.76
CA LEU A 343 11.14 -10.52 -9.95
C LEU A 343 10.59 -11.91 -9.64
N TYR A 344 11.43 -12.90 -9.77
CA TYR A 344 11.23 -14.23 -9.21
C TYR A 344 12.21 -14.42 -8.06
N ALA A 345 11.70 -14.83 -6.91
CA ALA A 345 12.50 -15.15 -5.74
C ALA A 345 12.16 -16.55 -5.25
N ARG A 346 13.17 -17.26 -4.74
CA ARG A 346 13.03 -18.60 -4.16
C ARG A 346 13.87 -18.72 -2.91
N GLY A 347 13.36 -19.52 -1.96
CA GLY A 347 14.09 -19.75 -0.73
C GLY A 347 13.41 -20.72 0.22
N ARG A 348 13.74 -20.59 1.49
CA ARG A 348 13.18 -21.40 2.58
C ARG A 348 12.59 -20.49 3.66
N TYR A 349 11.64 -21.02 4.43
CA TYR A 349 11.08 -20.35 5.59
C TYR A 349 11.05 -21.27 6.82
N THR A 350 11.02 -20.69 8.01
CA THR A 350 10.97 -21.43 9.28
C THR A 350 9.55 -21.90 9.60
N HIS A 351 9.40 -22.71 10.63
CA HIS A 351 8.09 -22.92 11.27
C HIS A 351 7.58 -21.58 11.83
N GLY A 352 6.26 -21.38 11.81
CA GLY A 352 5.61 -20.23 12.40
C GLY A 352 5.61 -20.30 13.92
N LEU A 353 5.92 -19.16 14.55
CA LEU A 353 5.82 -18.97 15.98
C LEU A 353 4.78 -17.89 16.27
N GLN A 354 3.96 -18.11 17.31
CA GLN A 354 3.00 -17.08 17.73
C GLN A 354 3.76 -15.80 18.10
N SER A 355 3.30 -14.65 17.59
CA SER A 355 3.91 -13.37 17.93
C SER A 355 3.55 -12.97 19.36
N GLU A 356 4.56 -12.62 20.14
CA GLU A 356 4.36 -12.04 21.48
C GLU A 356 3.97 -10.55 21.42
N LYS A 357 4.33 -9.87 20.33
CA LYS A 357 4.08 -8.43 20.14
C LYS A 357 2.72 -8.16 19.51
N VAL A 358 2.33 -8.95 18.50
CA VAL A 358 1.13 -8.70 17.69
C VAL A 358 0.13 -9.81 17.90
N MET A 359 -0.92 -9.52 18.66
CA MET A 359 -1.99 -10.46 18.95
C MET A 359 -2.60 -11.02 17.63
N GLY A 360 -2.73 -12.35 17.55
CA GLY A 360 -3.20 -13.05 16.35
C GLY A 360 -2.18 -13.14 15.20
N GLY A 361 -0.96 -12.62 15.42
CA GLY A 361 0.13 -12.71 14.45
C GLY A 361 0.98 -13.96 14.62
N THR A 362 1.55 -14.45 13.51
CA THR A 362 2.50 -15.56 13.47
C THR A 362 3.78 -15.10 12.79
N GLU A 363 4.91 -15.34 13.43
CA GLU A 363 6.24 -14.91 13.01
C GLU A 363 6.96 -16.00 12.24
N PHE A 364 7.58 -15.61 11.12
CA PHE A 364 8.38 -16.48 10.28
C PHE A 364 9.72 -15.80 9.97
N VAL A 365 10.71 -16.60 9.59
CA VAL A 365 11.96 -16.11 9.02
C VAL A 365 12.10 -16.69 7.62
N PHE A 366 12.20 -15.82 6.63
CA PHE A 366 12.38 -16.17 5.23
C PHE A 366 13.83 -15.96 4.84
N LYS A 367 14.40 -16.94 4.15
CA LYS A 367 15.73 -16.84 3.54
C LYS A 367 15.56 -16.91 2.04
N VAL A 368 16.01 -15.84 1.36
CA VAL A 368 16.03 -15.73 -0.10
C VAL A 368 17.47 -16.02 -0.55
N ASN A 369 17.64 -17.01 -1.39
CA ASN A 369 18.95 -17.45 -1.86
C ASN A 369 19.06 -17.56 -3.38
N HIS A 370 17.96 -17.31 -4.09
CA HIS A 370 17.91 -17.36 -5.55
C HIS A 370 16.94 -16.32 -6.05
N MET A 371 17.35 -15.55 -7.05
CA MET A 371 16.52 -14.51 -7.64
C MET A 371 16.80 -14.33 -9.14
N ARG A 372 15.74 -14.05 -9.88
CA ARG A 372 15.78 -13.72 -11.30
C ARG A 372 15.03 -12.42 -11.54
N VAL A 373 15.47 -11.69 -12.55
CA VAL A 373 14.90 -10.40 -12.98
C VAL A 373 14.52 -10.49 -14.44
N THR A 374 13.35 -9.98 -14.78
CA THR A 374 12.90 -9.84 -16.17
C THR A 374 12.49 -8.38 -16.41
N PRO A 375 13.20 -7.59 -17.20
CA PRO A 375 12.78 -6.25 -17.59
C PRO A 375 11.59 -6.34 -18.56
N MET A 376 10.55 -5.55 -18.30
CA MET A 376 9.29 -5.58 -19.06
C MET A 376 9.07 -4.29 -19.87
N GLU A 377 10.02 -3.34 -19.80
CA GLU A 377 10.03 -2.09 -20.57
C GLU A 377 11.44 -1.70 -21.00
N LEU A 378 11.56 -0.88 -22.03
CA LEU A 378 12.85 -0.47 -22.61
C LEU A 378 13.66 0.42 -21.66
N PHE A 379 13.01 1.24 -20.83
CA PHE A 379 13.71 2.08 -19.87
C PHE A 379 14.43 1.22 -18.83
N THR A 380 13.78 0.20 -18.29
CA THR A 380 14.42 -0.76 -17.37
C THR A 380 15.58 -1.50 -18.04
N VAL A 381 15.42 -1.94 -19.31
CA VAL A 381 16.52 -2.56 -20.08
C VAL A 381 17.71 -1.61 -20.18
N SER A 382 17.47 -0.36 -20.53
CA SER A 382 18.53 0.65 -20.67
C SER A 382 19.21 0.91 -19.32
N LEU A 383 18.44 1.04 -18.23
CA LEU A 383 18.96 1.24 -16.88
C LEU A 383 19.90 0.11 -16.46
N LEU A 384 19.48 -1.15 -16.66
CA LEU A 384 20.26 -2.33 -16.28
C LEU A 384 21.53 -2.49 -17.12
N ASN A 385 21.53 -2.06 -18.38
CA ASN A 385 22.70 -2.11 -19.27
C ASN A 385 23.70 -0.95 -19.07
N ILE A 386 23.25 0.20 -18.52
CA ILE A 386 24.12 1.35 -18.24
C ILE A 386 24.88 1.16 -16.92
N PHE A 387 24.33 0.38 -15.99
CA PHE A 387 24.92 0.21 -14.67
C PHE A 387 26.27 -0.49 -14.76
N ASP A 388 27.36 0.24 -14.45
CA ASP A 388 28.71 -0.30 -14.48
C ASP A 388 28.94 -1.31 -13.35
N GLY A 389 29.47 -2.47 -13.69
CA GLY A 389 29.91 -3.48 -12.74
C GLY A 389 29.14 -4.80 -12.81
N ASN A 390 29.69 -5.84 -12.17
CA ASN A 390 29.11 -7.18 -12.07
C ASN A 390 28.06 -7.28 -10.94
N GLU A 391 27.29 -6.20 -10.71
CA GLU A 391 26.38 -6.09 -9.55
C GLU A 391 24.91 -6.33 -9.92
N CYS A 392 24.62 -6.71 -11.18
CA CYS A 392 23.27 -7.01 -11.64
C CYS A 392 23.27 -7.89 -12.89
N GLY A 393 23.42 -9.19 -12.73
CA GLY A 393 23.43 -10.13 -13.85
C GLY A 393 24.61 -9.89 -14.80
N GLU A 394 24.44 -10.24 -16.07
CA GLU A 394 25.44 -10.05 -17.12
C GLU A 394 25.23 -8.71 -17.81
N GLN A 395 26.16 -7.79 -17.56
CA GLN A 395 26.10 -6.43 -18.11
C GLN A 395 26.09 -6.43 -19.64
N GLY A 396 25.28 -5.54 -20.24
CA GLY A 396 25.18 -5.41 -21.69
C GLY A 396 24.34 -6.50 -22.37
N SER A 397 23.89 -7.52 -21.63
CA SER A 397 23.09 -8.63 -22.16
C SER A 397 21.58 -8.52 -21.86
N TRP A 398 21.16 -7.51 -21.11
CA TRP A 398 19.75 -7.31 -20.76
C TRP A 398 18.89 -7.01 -21.98
N GLN A 399 17.81 -7.78 -22.17
CA GLN A 399 16.88 -7.63 -23.27
C GLN A 399 15.43 -7.64 -22.74
N LEU A 400 14.56 -6.96 -23.46
CA LEU A 400 13.14 -6.87 -23.11
C LEU A 400 12.49 -8.26 -23.06
N GLY A 401 11.85 -8.57 -21.92
CA GLY A 401 11.16 -9.84 -21.73
C GLY A 401 12.06 -11.05 -21.50
N VAL A 402 13.39 -10.87 -21.45
CA VAL A 402 14.36 -11.97 -21.21
C VAL A 402 14.74 -12.00 -19.75
N GLU A 403 14.48 -13.13 -19.10
CA GLU A 403 14.82 -13.37 -17.70
C GLU A 403 16.32 -13.64 -17.53
N GLN A 404 16.94 -13.01 -16.53
CA GLN A 404 18.31 -13.32 -16.10
C GLN A 404 18.36 -13.70 -14.62
N ASP A 405 19.25 -14.63 -14.31
CA ASP A 405 19.59 -15.03 -12.95
C ASP A 405 20.61 -14.07 -12.35
N VAL A 406 20.22 -13.35 -11.30
CA VAL A 406 21.08 -12.40 -10.60
C VAL A 406 21.66 -12.98 -9.30
N THR A 407 21.53 -14.28 -9.08
CA THR A 407 22.06 -14.95 -7.89
C THR A 407 23.59 -14.92 -7.86
N ALA A 408 24.24 -15.13 -8.99
CA ALA A 408 25.69 -15.15 -9.12
C ALA A 408 26.33 -13.78 -8.86
N THR A 409 25.59 -12.69 -9.08
CA THR A 409 26.02 -11.30 -8.80
C THR A 409 25.60 -10.81 -7.42
N ASN A 410 25.19 -11.71 -6.53
CA ASN A 410 24.66 -11.40 -5.19
C ASN A 410 23.46 -10.42 -5.22
N GLY A 411 22.67 -10.49 -6.27
CA GLY A 411 21.47 -9.65 -6.49
C GLY A 411 21.59 -8.69 -7.67
N CYS A 412 20.89 -7.58 -7.57
CA CYS A 412 20.85 -6.50 -8.56
C CYS A 412 20.79 -5.15 -7.83
N VAL A 413 21.92 -4.50 -7.68
CA VAL A 413 22.04 -3.25 -6.92
C VAL A 413 21.22 -2.13 -7.57
N ALA A 414 21.14 -2.09 -8.90
CA ALA A 414 20.32 -1.13 -9.65
C ALA A 414 18.83 -1.17 -9.28
N LEU A 415 18.33 -2.31 -8.82
CA LEU A 415 16.96 -2.51 -8.34
C LEU A 415 16.86 -2.63 -6.82
N GLY A 416 17.93 -2.34 -6.08
CA GLY A 416 17.96 -2.44 -4.61
C GLY A 416 17.96 -3.87 -4.07
N ILE A 417 18.31 -4.87 -4.89
CA ILE A 417 18.29 -6.30 -4.54
C ILE A 417 19.66 -6.74 -4.08
N ARG A 418 19.73 -7.37 -2.91
CA ARG A 418 20.97 -7.97 -2.38
C ARG A 418 20.71 -9.39 -1.92
N LEU A 419 21.63 -10.31 -2.20
CA LEU A 419 21.58 -11.72 -1.82
C LEU A 419 22.89 -12.14 -1.12
N PRO A 420 22.87 -13.12 -0.21
CA PRO A 420 21.66 -13.75 0.37
C PRO A 420 20.89 -12.76 1.24
N HIS A 421 19.57 -12.91 1.29
CA HIS A 421 18.69 -12.01 2.03
C HIS A 421 17.85 -12.78 3.06
N THR A 422 17.69 -12.20 4.25
CA THR A 422 16.85 -12.76 5.30
C THR A 422 15.78 -11.73 5.65
N GLU A 423 14.51 -12.15 5.73
CA GLU A 423 13.39 -11.33 6.12
C GLU A 423 12.68 -11.91 7.35
N TYR A 424 12.45 -11.07 8.34
CA TYR A 424 11.71 -11.39 9.56
C TYR A 424 10.26 -10.96 9.36
N GLU A 425 9.44 -11.89 8.94
CA GLU A 425 8.07 -11.64 8.49
C GLU A 425 7.04 -11.92 9.60
N LEU A 426 5.90 -11.22 9.51
CA LEU A 426 4.72 -11.39 10.33
C LEU A 426 3.54 -11.76 9.42
N PHE A 427 2.81 -12.81 9.76
CA PHE A 427 1.62 -13.21 9.02
C PHE A 427 0.39 -13.32 9.90
N ARG A 428 -0.77 -13.07 9.31
CA ARG A 428 -2.09 -13.34 9.88
C ARG A 428 -3.00 -13.90 8.80
N MET A 429 -3.88 -14.83 9.16
CA MET A 429 -4.85 -15.39 8.23
C MET A 429 -6.27 -15.09 8.71
N GLU A 430 -7.12 -14.69 7.78
CA GLU A 430 -8.54 -14.44 8.00
C GLU A 430 -9.38 -15.10 6.91
N GLN A 431 -10.68 -15.18 7.15
CA GLN A 431 -11.66 -15.56 6.14
C GLN A 431 -12.60 -14.39 5.89
N ASP A 432 -12.79 -14.02 4.62
CA ASP A 432 -13.72 -12.94 4.25
C ASP A 432 -15.19 -13.42 4.28
N ALA A 433 -16.11 -12.49 4.07
CA ALA A 433 -17.56 -12.77 4.05
C ALA A 433 -17.98 -13.75 2.93
N ARG A 434 -17.11 -14.00 1.94
CA ARG A 434 -17.33 -14.95 0.84
C ARG A 434 -16.69 -16.33 1.11
N GLY A 435 -16.11 -16.53 2.30
CA GLY A 435 -15.41 -17.74 2.68
C GLY A 435 -14.02 -17.91 2.06
N ARG A 436 -13.43 -16.86 1.44
CA ARG A 436 -12.09 -16.92 0.88
C ARG A 436 -11.06 -16.68 1.99
N PHE A 437 -9.98 -17.45 1.97
CA PHE A 437 -8.87 -17.24 2.88
C PHE A 437 -8.02 -16.04 2.39
N LEU A 438 -7.74 -15.15 3.32
CA LEU A 438 -6.90 -13.97 3.16
C LEU A 438 -5.64 -14.12 3.99
N LEU A 439 -4.48 -13.91 3.38
CA LEU A 439 -3.19 -13.94 4.04
C LEU A 439 -2.63 -12.52 4.11
N TYR A 440 -2.60 -11.97 5.30
CA TYR A 440 -1.96 -10.69 5.58
C TYR A 440 -0.49 -10.94 5.91
N ASN A 441 0.42 -10.25 5.24
CA ASN A 441 1.82 -10.24 5.65
C ASN A 441 2.24 -8.87 6.15
N GLY A 442 3.35 -8.83 6.90
CA GLY A 442 3.82 -7.66 7.61
C GLY A 442 4.03 -6.44 6.73
N GLN A 443 3.69 -5.28 7.24
CA GLN A 443 3.94 -4.01 6.56
C GLN A 443 5.44 -3.76 6.48
N ARG A 444 5.94 -3.43 5.31
CA ARG A 444 7.34 -3.04 5.14
C ARG A 444 7.63 -1.72 5.85
N PRO A 445 8.86 -1.51 6.37
CA PRO A 445 9.26 -0.23 6.94
C PRO A 445 8.94 0.94 6.02
N GLY A 446 8.51 2.07 6.61
CA GLY A 446 8.08 3.26 5.85
C GLY A 446 9.22 3.93 5.07
N ASP A 447 10.47 3.66 5.43
CA ASP A 447 11.68 4.10 4.71
C ASP A 447 12.01 3.24 3.46
N GLY A 448 11.19 2.22 3.17
CA GLY A 448 11.39 1.29 2.06
C GLY A 448 12.43 0.20 2.33
N SER A 449 13.06 0.16 3.51
CA SER A 449 14.01 -0.91 3.87
C SER A 449 13.32 -2.26 4.04
N SER A 450 14.12 -3.32 4.11
CA SER A 450 13.62 -4.67 4.38
C SER A 450 13.62 -4.97 5.88
N PRO A 451 12.73 -5.84 6.38
CA PRO A 451 12.75 -6.34 7.75
C PRO A 451 13.85 -7.39 7.94
N ASP A 452 15.11 -6.98 7.76
CA ASP A 452 16.31 -7.82 7.74
C ASP A 452 16.84 -8.20 9.13
N THR A 453 16.24 -7.65 10.18
CA THR A 453 16.54 -7.98 11.60
C THR A 453 15.26 -8.24 12.37
N PRO A 454 15.31 -9.02 13.50
CA PRO A 454 14.14 -9.25 14.35
C PRO A 454 13.48 -7.97 14.87
N GLN A 455 14.26 -6.90 15.07
CA GLN A 455 13.80 -5.60 15.55
C GLN A 455 12.97 -4.85 14.52
N LYS A 456 13.27 -5.06 13.23
CA LYS A 456 12.53 -4.48 12.11
C LYS A 456 11.30 -5.29 11.70
N ARG A 457 11.03 -6.42 12.39
CA ARG A 457 9.82 -7.20 12.12
C ARG A 457 8.59 -6.31 12.26
N ALA A 458 7.69 -6.42 11.30
CA ALA A 458 6.47 -5.62 11.25
C ALA A 458 5.60 -5.81 12.49
N THR A 459 4.91 -4.75 12.89
CA THR A 459 3.87 -4.76 13.93
C THR A 459 2.50 -4.40 13.39
N SER A 460 2.36 -4.37 12.07
CA SER A 460 1.14 -4.12 11.31
C SER A 460 1.17 -4.90 10.01
N TYR A 461 0.11 -4.81 9.23
CA TYR A 461 -0.07 -5.59 8.02
C TYR A 461 -0.26 -4.70 6.80
N GLN A 462 0.18 -5.20 5.66
CA GLN A 462 -0.14 -4.66 4.35
C GLN A 462 -1.39 -5.34 3.78
N GLU A 463 -1.82 -4.94 2.58
CA GLU A 463 -2.97 -5.52 1.89
C GLU A 463 -2.83 -7.04 1.75
N PRO A 464 -3.92 -7.80 1.97
CA PRO A 464 -3.87 -9.25 1.99
C PRO A 464 -3.77 -9.85 0.60
N LEU A 465 -3.21 -11.06 0.56
CA LEU A 465 -3.29 -11.97 -0.57
C LEU A 465 -4.49 -12.89 -0.41
N VAL A 466 -5.10 -13.33 -1.50
CA VAL A 466 -6.15 -14.35 -1.49
C VAL A 466 -5.59 -15.71 -1.85
N ARG A 467 -6.07 -16.75 -1.17
CA ARG A 467 -5.74 -18.13 -1.51
C ARG A 467 -6.39 -18.53 -2.82
N CYS A 468 -5.60 -19.02 -3.77
CA CYS A 468 -6.11 -19.58 -5.00
C CYS A 468 -6.59 -21.01 -4.79
N ARG A 469 -7.71 -21.41 -5.39
CA ARG A 469 -8.16 -22.80 -5.35
C ARG A 469 -7.24 -23.64 -6.21
N ALA A 470 -6.82 -24.79 -5.69
CA ALA A 470 -6.15 -25.80 -6.49
C ALA A 470 -7.08 -26.22 -7.64
N SER A 471 -6.54 -26.33 -8.86
CA SER A 471 -7.29 -26.90 -9.98
C SER A 471 -7.54 -28.37 -9.67
N SER A 472 -8.76 -28.74 -9.27
CA SER A 472 -9.13 -30.15 -9.11
C SER A 472 -9.03 -30.85 -10.48
N PRO A 473 -8.32 -31.98 -10.62
CA PRO A 473 -8.42 -32.79 -11.81
C PRO A 473 -9.77 -33.50 -11.76
N GLY A 474 -10.74 -33.05 -12.55
CA GLY A 474 -12.04 -33.72 -12.69
C GLY A 474 -13.12 -33.17 -11.75
N GLY A 475 -13.81 -32.17 -12.16
CA GLY A 475 -15.07 -31.71 -11.57
C GLY A 475 -15.99 -31.19 -12.67
N HIS A 476 -17.18 -31.73 -12.72
CA HIS A 476 -18.26 -31.46 -13.66
C HIS A 476 -18.47 -29.97 -13.93
N ARG A 477 -18.67 -29.63 -15.20
CA ARG A 477 -19.17 -28.33 -15.66
C ARG A 477 -20.54 -28.08 -15.06
N GLU A 478 -20.68 -27.12 -14.19
CA GLU A 478 -21.97 -26.45 -14.01
C GLU A 478 -22.16 -25.47 -15.17
N ALA A 479 -23.21 -25.72 -15.91
CA ALA A 479 -23.70 -24.88 -16.99
C ALA A 479 -24.38 -23.65 -16.39
N GLY A 480 -24.05 -22.48 -16.91
CA GLY A 480 -24.83 -21.29 -16.60
C GLY A 480 -24.08 -19.99 -16.90
N ASP A 481 -24.42 -19.42 -17.99
CA ASP A 481 -24.61 -18.03 -18.40
C ASP A 481 -23.72 -17.55 -19.54
N GLN A 482 -24.32 -17.66 -20.70
CA GLN A 482 -23.95 -16.92 -21.92
C GLN A 482 -24.38 -15.46 -21.76
N VAL A 483 -23.43 -14.54 -21.89
CA VAL A 483 -23.70 -13.11 -22.05
C VAL A 483 -23.41 -12.73 -23.51
N PRO A 484 -24.31 -12.00 -24.19
CA PRO A 484 -24.19 -11.66 -25.60
C PRO A 484 -23.07 -10.63 -25.83
N ARG A 485 -22.28 -10.88 -26.88
CA ARG A 485 -21.32 -9.92 -27.44
C ARG A 485 -22.07 -8.82 -28.18
N HIS A 486 -21.91 -7.58 -27.77
CA HIS A 486 -22.18 -6.43 -28.62
C HIS A 486 -20.88 -5.89 -29.20
N SER A 487 -20.84 -5.92 -30.52
CA SER A 487 -19.85 -5.25 -31.38
C SER A 487 -20.21 -3.77 -31.55
N GLY A 488 -19.21 -2.91 -31.61
CA GLY A 488 -19.35 -1.50 -32.03
C GLY A 488 -18.23 -0.65 -31.44
N GLY A 489 -17.35 -0.21 -32.29
CA GLY A 489 -17.29 1.06 -32.92
C GLY A 489 -16.00 1.77 -32.54
N SER A 490 -15.06 1.82 -33.48
CA SER A 490 -13.84 2.64 -33.48
C SER A 490 -14.17 4.13 -33.54
N GLY A 491 -13.57 4.91 -32.62
CA GLY A 491 -13.56 6.37 -32.68
C GLY A 491 -12.16 6.89 -32.42
N GLN A 492 -11.52 7.38 -33.46
CA GLN A 492 -10.26 8.10 -33.42
C GLN A 492 -10.44 9.45 -32.76
N TRP A 493 -9.56 9.78 -31.81
CA TRP A 493 -9.26 11.15 -31.40
C TRP A 493 -7.74 11.36 -31.45
N LEU A 494 -7.31 12.07 -32.48
CA LEU A 494 -5.97 12.62 -32.66
C LEU A 494 -5.97 14.10 -32.20
N GLY A 495 -4.92 14.47 -31.47
CA GLY A 495 -4.38 15.81 -31.49
C GLY A 495 -4.83 16.74 -30.37
N LEU A 496 -3.90 17.02 -29.44
CA LEU A 496 -3.63 18.31 -28.77
C LEU A 496 -2.83 18.08 -27.45
N ALA A 497 -1.64 17.47 -27.55
CA ALA A 497 -0.79 17.28 -26.35
C ALA A 497 0.61 17.93 -26.44
N ASN A 498 0.96 18.64 -27.51
CA ASN A 498 2.36 19.03 -27.73
C ASN A 498 2.74 20.49 -27.39
N VAL A 499 1.83 21.31 -26.86
CA VAL A 499 2.15 22.75 -26.60
C VAL A 499 2.42 23.06 -25.11
N ALA A 500 1.97 22.21 -24.18
CA ALA A 500 2.09 22.50 -22.75
C ALA A 500 3.44 22.10 -22.12
N VAL A 501 4.22 21.21 -22.76
CA VAL A 501 5.47 20.69 -22.17
C VAL A 501 6.65 21.65 -22.35
N THR A 502 6.65 22.48 -23.39
CA THR A 502 7.78 23.35 -23.70
C THR A 502 7.90 24.58 -22.76
N LEU A 503 6.81 25.00 -22.14
CA LEU A 503 6.81 26.17 -21.23
C LEU A 503 7.22 25.83 -19.79
N LEU A 504 7.14 24.57 -19.38
CA LEU A 504 7.50 24.17 -18.01
C LEU A 504 9.02 23.96 -17.83
N VAL A 505 9.74 23.64 -18.89
CA VAL A 505 11.17 23.35 -18.83
C VAL A 505 12.01 24.63 -18.69
N THR A 506 11.54 25.75 -19.21
CA THR A 506 12.27 27.04 -19.15
C THR A 506 12.19 27.73 -17.80
N LEU A 507 11.23 27.38 -16.94
CA LEU A 507 11.08 27.97 -15.60
C LEU A 507 11.86 27.25 -14.49
N LEU A 508 12.33 26.02 -14.73
CA LEU A 508 13.06 25.22 -13.75
C LEU A 508 14.58 25.40 -13.80
N THR A 509 15.12 26.09 -14.79
CA THR A 509 16.58 26.29 -14.97
C THR A 509 17.14 27.58 -14.35
N LEU A 510 16.32 28.40 -13.68
CA LEU A 510 16.72 29.70 -13.17
C LEU A 510 16.68 29.85 -11.65
N GLN A 511 16.70 28.79 -10.87
CA GLN A 511 16.89 28.96 -9.41
C GLN A 511 18.23 28.33 -8.99
N PRO A 512 19.14 29.14 -8.40
CA PRO A 512 20.38 28.66 -7.83
C PRO A 512 20.14 27.88 -6.52
N CYS A 513 20.99 26.90 -6.30
CA CYS A 513 21.06 26.15 -5.02
C CYS A 513 21.47 27.02 -3.86
#